data_6d948c09e4844aec16b69dd92c944108
#
_entry.id   6d948c09e4844aec16b69dd92c944108
#
_cell.length_a   1.000
_cell.length_b   1.000
_cell.length_c   1.000
_cell.angle_alpha   90.00
_cell.angle_beta   90.00
_cell.angle_gamma   90.00
#
_symmetry.space_group_name_H-M   'P 1'
#
loop_
_entity.id
_entity.type
_entity.pdbx_description
1 polymer ?
#
loop_
_entity_poly.entity_id
_entity_poly.type
_entity_poly.pdbx_seq_one_letter_code
_entity_poly.pdbx_strand_id
1 'polypeptide(L)'
;CFPVAGEFKIGDVVRVTGVTETYQGENELQVSSIEKIGETTPVTPRAVTSTQINDGSVMGQLVTLKGFVVGYEMADGLVQTILVRDSEGKIARVFIDGYITTSYDVANLSIGCEISATGLASYDNTFVLADGTEMAPRIRVRDRSDVVCTAHEHTFGEWVVTTAPTCTQDGLETRT
;
A
#
# COMPACT_ATOMS: atom_id res chain seq x y z
N CYS A 1 4.51 -12.59 -13.05
CA CYS A 1 5.48 -13.33 -13.90
C CYS A 1 6.61 -13.85 -13.02
N PHE A 2 6.81 -15.14 -13.00
CA PHE A 2 7.90 -15.73 -12.23
C PHE A 2 8.36 -17.04 -12.90
N PRO A 3 9.66 -17.38 -12.93
CA PRO A 3 10.80 -16.53 -12.65
C PRO A 3 11.09 -15.55 -13.81
N VAL A 4 11.74 -14.42 -13.51
CA VAL A 4 12.19 -13.47 -14.52
C VAL A 4 13.72 -13.48 -14.55
N ALA A 5 14.30 -13.73 -15.71
CA ALA A 5 15.72 -13.61 -15.95
C ALA A 5 16.02 -12.38 -16.82
N GLY A 6 16.99 -11.60 -16.44
CA GLY A 6 17.45 -10.40 -17.16
C GLY A 6 17.31 -9.12 -16.33
N GLU A 7 17.97 -8.06 -16.79
CA GLU A 7 17.89 -6.73 -16.21
C GLU A 7 16.93 -5.87 -17.05
N PHE A 8 15.78 -5.52 -16.45
CA PHE A 8 14.76 -4.69 -17.07
C PHE A 8 14.53 -3.44 -16.24
N LYS A 9 14.20 -2.33 -16.91
CA LYS A 9 13.87 -1.05 -16.25
C LYS A 9 12.48 -0.58 -16.65
N ILE A 10 11.92 0.30 -15.85
CA ILE A 10 10.63 0.94 -16.17
C ILE A 10 10.78 1.71 -17.50
N GLY A 11 9.85 1.46 -18.44
CA GLY A 11 9.89 1.99 -19.80
C GLY A 11 10.40 1.00 -20.85
N ASP A 12 10.96 -0.13 -20.45
CA ASP A 12 11.28 -1.19 -21.41
C ASP A 12 10.01 -1.84 -21.96
N VAL A 13 9.97 -2.02 -23.27
CA VAL A 13 8.96 -2.83 -23.95
C VAL A 13 9.48 -4.23 -24.08
N VAL A 14 8.76 -5.19 -23.51
CA VAL A 14 9.18 -6.59 -23.46
C VAL A 14 8.18 -7.48 -24.18
N ARG A 15 8.68 -8.52 -24.83
CA ARG A 15 7.89 -9.67 -25.29
C ARG A 15 8.05 -10.76 -24.25
N VAL A 16 6.91 -11.23 -23.74
CA VAL A 16 6.87 -12.31 -22.75
C VAL A 16 6.17 -13.50 -23.35
N THR A 17 6.76 -14.69 -23.21
CA THR A 17 6.18 -15.98 -23.59
C THR A 17 6.04 -16.86 -22.37
N GLY A 18 4.90 -17.53 -22.21
CA GLY A 18 4.66 -18.37 -21.06
C GLY A 18 3.30 -19.05 -21.12
N VAL A 19 2.95 -19.76 -20.06
CA VAL A 19 1.67 -20.44 -19.87
C VAL A 19 0.86 -19.70 -18.82
N THR A 20 -0.42 -19.46 -19.10
CA THR A 20 -1.32 -18.87 -18.11
C THR A 20 -1.69 -19.88 -17.04
N GLU A 21 -1.66 -19.44 -15.79
CA GLU A 21 -2.11 -20.21 -14.64
C GLU A 21 -2.84 -19.32 -13.64
N THR A 22 -3.42 -19.90 -12.61
CA THR A 22 -4.05 -19.17 -11.51
C THR A 22 -3.35 -19.52 -10.22
N TYR A 23 -2.89 -18.50 -9.51
CA TYR A 23 -2.27 -18.64 -8.18
C TYR A 23 -2.97 -17.71 -7.19
N GLN A 24 -3.42 -18.26 -6.06
CA GLN A 24 -4.15 -17.51 -5.02
C GLN A 24 -5.33 -16.68 -5.56
N GLY A 25 -6.01 -17.18 -6.60
CA GLY A 25 -7.12 -16.50 -7.27
C GLY A 25 -6.71 -15.42 -8.28
N GLU A 26 -5.43 -15.13 -8.44
CA GLU A 26 -4.90 -14.21 -9.45
C GLU A 26 -4.48 -14.97 -10.72
N ASN A 27 -4.82 -14.41 -11.89
CA ASN A 27 -4.34 -14.95 -13.16
C ASN A 27 -2.88 -14.52 -13.37
N GLU A 28 -2.02 -15.49 -13.54
CA GLU A 28 -0.59 -15.29 -13.71
C GLU A 28 -0.08 -15.82 -15.05
N LEU A 29 1.12 -15.39 -15.42
CA LEU A 29 1.87 -15.94 -16.54
C LEU A 29 3.14 -16.60 -16.00
N GLN A 30 3.20 -17.94 -16.11
CA GLN A 30 4.45 -18.67 -15.86
C GLN A 30 5.36 -18.48 -17.07
N VAL A 31 6.37 -17.64 -16.89
CA VAL A 31 7.21 -17.15 -17.97
C VAL A 31 8.27 -18.17 -18.37
N SER A 32 8.31 -18.53 -19.66
CA SER A 32 9.36 -19.35 -20.26
C SER A 32 10.45 -18.52 -20.94
N SER A 33 10.11 -17.33 -21.45
CA SER A 33 11.08 -16.38 -21.97
C SER A 33 10.61 -14.94 -21.87
N ILE A 34 11.54 -14.02 -21.72
CA ILE A 34 11.31 -12.58 -21.75
C ILE A 34 12.42 -11.92 -22.60
N GLU A 35 12.04 -11.04 -23.50
CA GLU A 35 12.93 -10.36 -24.43
C GLU A 35 12.59 -8.86 -24.47
N LYS A 36 13.60 -8.00 -24.32
CA LYS A 36 13.42 -6.57 -24.55
C LYS A 36 13.35 -6.29 -26.05
N ILE A 37 12.26 -5.69 -26.50
CA ILE A 37 12.01 -5.39 -27.91
C ILE A 37 11.99 -3.90 -28.22
N GLY A 38 12.07 -3.03 -27.22
CA GLY A 38 12.08 -1.59 -27.39
C GLY A 38 12.03 -0.83 -26.09
N GLU A 39 11.79 0.47 -26.18
CA GLU A 39 11.59 1.37 -25.05
C GLU A 39 10.39 2.29 -25.31
N THR A 40 9.70 2.72 -24.26
CA THR A 40 8.59 3.66 -24.32
C THR A 40 8.56 4.55 -23.08
N THR A 41 7.75 5.60 -23.11
CA THR A 41 7.48 6.39 -21.92
C THR A 41 6.82 5.51 -20.86
N PRO A 42 7.28 5.57 -19.60
CA PRO A 42 6.66 4.83 -18.50
C PRO A 42 5.17 5.08 -18.38
N VAL A 43 4.42 4.04 -18.05
CA VAL A 43 2.98 4.14 -17.80
C VAL A 43 2.73 5.03 -16.60
N THR A 44 1.83 6.02 -16.75
CA THR A 44 1.38 6.86 -15.64
C THR A 44 0.38 6.10 -14.78
N PRO A 45 0.58 6.00 -13.47
CA PRO A 45 -0.39 5.35 -12.59
C PRO A 45 -1.75 6.07 -12.61
N ARG A 46 -2.81 5.30 -12.62
CA ARG A 46 -4.19 5.81 -12.51
C ARG A 46 -4.53 6.07 -11.04
N ALA A 47 -5.02 7.27 -10.71
CA ALA A 47 -5.59 7.53 -9.39
C ALA A 47 -6.89 6.74 -9.21
N VAL A 48 -7.03 6.05 -8.08
CA VAL A 48 -8.16 5.17 -7.77
C VAL A 48 -8.65 5.35 -6.32
N THR A 49 -9.87 4.90 -6.06
CA THR A 49 -10.46 4.80 -4.72
C THR A 49 -10.33 3.37 -4.17
N SER A 50 -10.48 3.22 -2.86
CA SER A 50 -10.53 1.92 -2.21
C SER A 50 -11.70 1.06 -2.74
N THR A 51 -12.82 1.69 -3.10
CA THR A 51 -13.96 1.00 -3.72
C THR A 51 -13.56 0.32 -5.02
N GLN A 52 -12.83 1.03 -5.91
CA GLN A 52 -12.39 0.48 -7.20
C GLN A 52 -11.38 -0.66 -7.07
N ILE A 53 -10.56 -0.63 -6.02
CA ILE A 53 -9.65 -1.75 -5.72
C ILE A 53 -10.44 -2.94 -5.24
N ASN A 54 -11.35 -2.73 -4.27
CA ASN A 54 -12.11 -3.79 -3.61
C ASN A 54 -13.13 -4.47 -4.53
N ASP A 55 -13.70 -3.77 -5.51
CA ASP A 55 -14.62 -4.34 -6.49
C ASP A 55 -13.92 -4.99 -7.71
N GLY A 56 -12.59 -4.89 -7.77
CA GLY A 56 -11.78 -5.49 -8.83
C GLY A 56 -11.83 -4.76 -10.17
N SER A 57 -12.51 -3.61 -10.28
CA SER A 57 -12.68 -2.88 -11.55
C SER A 57 -11.39 -2.35 -12.18
N VAL A 58 -10.32 -2.29 -11.37
CA VAL A 58 -8.99 -1.82 -11.80
C VAL A 58 -7.92 -2.92 -11.79
N MET A 59 -8.35 -4.19 -11.72
CA MET A 59 -7.44 -5.33 -11.66
C MET A 59 -6.44 -5.35 -12.82
N GLY A 60 -5.16 -5.63 -12.52
CA GLY A 60 -4.06 -5.64 -13.49
C GLY A 60 -3.57 -4.27 -13.94
N GLN A 61 -4.15 -3.16 -13.46
CA GLN A 61 -3.71 -1.80 -13.79
C GLN A 61 -2.65 -1.30 -12.80
N LEU A 62 -1.75 -0.43 -13.28
CA LEU A 62 -0.87 0.36 -12.43
C LEU A 62 -1.69 1.53 -11.84
N VAL A 63 -1.81 1.56 -10.52
CA VAL A 63 -2.69 2.48 -9.81
C VAL A 63 -1.97 3.21 -8.68
N THR A 64 -2.52 4.35 -8.26
CA THR A 64 -2.13 5.08 -7.05
C THR A 64 -3.35 5.31 -6.16
N LEU A 65 -3.28 4.83 -4.93
CA LEU A 65 -4.24 5.10 -3.87
C LEU A 65 -3.67 6.14 -2.92
N LYS A 66 -4.51 7.10 -2.50
CA LYS A 66 -4.20 8.07 -1.45
C LYS A 66 -5.19 7.95 -0.31
N GLY A 67 -4.73 8.21 0.89
CA GLY A 67 -5.58 8.17 2.09
C GLY A 67 -4.77 8.27 3.37
N PHE A 68 -5.30 7.69 4.43
CA PHE A 68 -4.67 7.65 5.75
C PHE A 68 -4.45 6.21 6.18
N VAL A 69 -3.31 5.95 6.78
CA VAL A 69 -3.00 4.63 7.36
C VAL A 69 -3.89 4.39 8.57
N VAL A 70 -4.62 3.28 8.55
CA VAL A 70 -5.49 2.87 9.67
C VAL A 70 -5.00 1.59 10.36
N GLY A 71 -4.03 0.90 9.78
CA GLY A 71 -3.38 -0.28 10.33
C GLY A 71 -2.24 -0.75 9.42
N TYR A 72 -1.34 -1.54 9.95
CA TYR A 72 -0.32 -2.23 9.18
C TYR A 72 0.16 -3.49 9.90
N GLU A 73 0.66 -4.44 9.14
CA GLU A 73 1.26 -5.68 9.64
C GLU A 73 2.70 -5.81 9.17
N MET A 74 3.52 -6.39 10.02
CA MET A 74 4.93 -6.62 9.74
C MET A 74 5.21 -8.12 9.59
N ALA A 75 6.14 -8.46 8.71
CA ALA A 75 6.74 -9.78 8.61
C ALA A 75 8.26 -9.63 8.55
N ASP A 76 8.97 -10.46 9.29
CA ASP A 76 10.45 -10.46 9.36
C ASP A 76 11.05 -9.09 9.70
N GLY A 77 10.34 -8.29 10.51
CA GLY A 77 10.79 -6.97 10.93
C GLY A 77 10.57 -5.84 9.92
N LEU A 78 9.91 -6.11 8.79
CA LEU A 78 9.58 -5.13 7.76
C LEU A 78 8.06 -5.06 7.55
N VAL A 79 7.57 -3.90 7.14
CA VAL A 79 6.17 -3.71 6.78
C VAL A 79 5.82 -4.56 5.55
N GLN A 80 4.75 -5.34 5.64
CA GLN A 80 4.25 -6.19 4.57
C GLN A 80 2.85 -5.81 4.11
N THR A 81 1.97 -5.44 5.03
CA THR A 81 0.60 -5.04 4.73
C THR A 81 0.31 -3.67 5.32
N ILE A 82 -0.33 -2.80 4.56
CA ILE A 82 -0.80 -1.50 5.04
C ILE A 82 -2.28 -1.37 4.68
N LEU A 83 -3.09 -0.96 5.65
CA LEU A 83 -4.51 -0.66 5.48
C LEU A 83 -4.69 0.83 5.32
N VAL A 84 -5.24 1.24 4.18
CA VAL A 84 -5.40 2.64 3.79
C VAL A 84 -6.88 2.98 3.71
N ARG A 85 -7.31 3.97 4.48
CA ARG A 85 -8.66 4.57 4.38
C ARG A 85 -8.59 5.77 3.47
N ASP A 86 -9.36 5.74 2.38
CA ASP A 86 -9.46 6.84 1.44
C ASP A 86 -10.45 7.93 1.87
N SER A 87 -10.64 8.94 1.02
CA SER A 87 -11.56 10.06 1.26
C SER A 87 -13.03 9.65 1.30
N GLU A 88 -13.39 8.48 0.75
CA GLU A 88 -14.75 7.92 0.82
C GLU A 88 -14.99 7.13 2.13
N GLY A 89 -13.96 7.03 2.99
CA GLY A 89 -14.00 6.27 4.23
C GLY A 89 -13.88 4.76 4.05
N LYS A 90 -13.57 4.30 2.83
CA LYS A 90 -13.37 2.88 2.52
C LYS A 90 -11.91 2.49 2.73
N ILE A 91 -11.69 1.23 3.08
CA ILE A 91 -10.36 0.69 3.35
C ILE A 91 -9.95 -0.24 2.21
N ALA A 92 -8.72 -0.08 1.72
CA ALA A 92 -8.08 -1.02 0.81
C ALA A 92 -6.73 -1.46 1.36
N ARG A 93 -6.26 -2.61 0.88
CA ARG A 93 -5.00 -3.22 1.26
C ARG A 93 -3.88 -2.85 0.29
N VAL A 94 -2.76 -2.40 0.83
CA VAL A 94 -1.47 -2.27 0.14
C VAL A 94 -0.57 -3.40 0.61
N PHE A 95 0.06 -4.09 -0.31
CA PHE A 95 0.92 -5.24 -0.04
C PHE A 95 2.32 -5.00 -0.57
N ILE A 96 3.30 -5.25 0.28
CA ILE A 96 4.72 -5.21 -0.03
C ILE A 96 5.24 -6.64 0.01
N ASP A 97 5.61 -7.18 -1.14
CA ASP A 97 6.07 -8.55 -1.27
C ASP A 97 7.38 -8.78 -0.50
N GLY A 98 7.49 -9.91 0.20
CA GLY A 98 8.70 -10.31 0.91
C GLY A 98 9.95 -10.46 0.03
N TYR A 99 9.78 -10.59 -1.30
CA TYR A 99 10.90 -10.54 -2.25
C TYR A 99 11.47 -9.13 -2.47
N ILE A 100 10.74 -8.07 -2.04
CA ILE A 100 11.24 -6.70 -2.05
C ILE A 100 12.11 -6.52 -0.81
N THR A 101 13.33 -7.05 -0.89
CA THR A 101 14.33 -6.93 0.18
C THR A 101 15.15 -5.67 -0.05
N THR A 102 14.96 -4.69 0.81
CA THR A 102 15.75 -3.45 0.80
C THR A 102 16.40 -3.25 2.17
N SER A 103 17.43 -2.42 2.24
CA SER A 103 18.06 -2.03 3.51
C SER A 103 17.24 -1.00 4.31
N TYR A 104 16.09 -0.59 3.78
CA TYR A 104 15.19 0.40 4.40
C TYR A 104 13.75 -0.11 4.35
N ASP A 105 12.95 0.33 5.31
CA ASP A 105 11.51 0.11 5.33
C ASP A 105 10.77 1.38 4.89
N VAL A 106 9.43 1.36 4.92
CA VAL A 106 8.61 2.53 4.62
C VAL A 106 8.87 3.62 5.65
N ALA A 107 9.41 4.75 5.20
CA ALA A 107 9.75 5.86 6.08
C ALA A 107 8.47 6.53 6.63
N ASN A 108 8.53 6.99 7.89
CA ASN A 108 7.47 7.74 8.56
C ASN A 108 6.12 7.02 8.68
N LEU A 109 6.09 5.70 8.50
CA LEU A 109 4.86 4.94 8.62
C LEU A 109 4.34 4.97 10.06
N SER A 110 3.13 5.47 10.22
CA SER A 110 2.42 5.48 11.50
C SER A 110 0.91 5.49 11.24
N ILE A 111 0.12 4.99 12.18
CA ILE A 111 -1.34 5.11 12.09
C ILE A 111 -1.71 6.60 12.06
N GLY A 112 -2.57 6.99 11.11
CA GLY A 112 -2.99 8.35 10.88
C GLY A 112 -2.09 9.15 9.92
N CYS A 113 -0.92 8.66 9.49
CA CYS A 113 -0.13 9.37 8.48
C CYS A 113 -0.86 9.40 7.13
N GLU A 114 -0.72 10.49 6.40
CA GLU A 114 -1.18 10.56 5.02
C GLU A 114 -0.26 9.70 4.14
N ILE A 115 -0.86 8.84 3.30
CA ILE A 115 -0.16 7.88 2.47
C ILE A 115 -0.52 8.04 0.99
N SER A 116 0.47 7.86 0.14
CA SER A 116 0.31 7.62 -1.30
C SER A 116 1.02 6.32 -1.65
N ALA A 117 0.27 5.33 -2.11
CA ALA A 117 0.82 4.02 -2.49
C ALA A 117 0.57 3.75 -3.97
N THR A 118 1.63 3.43 -4.70
CA THR A 118 1.59 3.11 -6.14
C THR A 118 1.97 1.66 -6.37
N GLY A 119 1.21 0.94 -7.19
CA GLY A 119 1.47 -0.47 -7.49
C GLY A 119 0.47 -1.05 -8.47
N LEU A 120 0.56 -2.36 -8.69
CA LEU A 120 -0.39 -3.10 -9.50
C LEU A 120 -1.60 -3.50 -8.66
N ALA A 121 -2.81 -3.20 -9.14
CA ALA A 121 -4.01 -3.78 -8.57
C ALA A 121 -3.99 -5.29 -8.82
N SER A 122 -4.00 -6.08 -7.77
CA SER A 122 -3.80 -7.52 -7.77
C SER A 122 -4.72 -8.21 -6.77
N TYR A 123 -4.68 -9.55 -6.73
CA TYR A 123 -5.61 -10.35 -5.96
C TYR A 123 -4.87 -11.42 -5.17
N ASP A 124 -5.39 -11.77 -4.00
CA ASP A 124 -4.87 -12.84 -3.14
C ASP A 124 -5.99 -13.31 -2.21
N ASN A 125 -6.65 -14.38 -2.59
CA ASN A 125 -7.79 -14.94 -1.86
C ASN A 125 -7.40 -15.73 -0.60
N THR A 126 -6.13 -15.79 -0.27
CA THR A 126 -5.65 -16.48 0.94
C THR A 126 -5.43 -15.53 2.10
N PHE A 127 -5.46 -14.21 1.86
CA PHE A 127 -5.17 -13.23 2.89
C PHE A 127 -6.38 -12.94 3.77
N VAL A 128 -6.16 -13.09 5.07
CA VAL A 128 -7.14 -12.80 6.13
C VAL A 128 -6.45 -11.97 7.21
N LEU A 129 -7.06 -10.87 7.61
CA LEU A 129 -6.59 -10.06 8.75
C LEU A 129 -6.69 -10.84 10.06
N ALA A 130 -5.96 -10.40 11.08
CA ALA A 130 -5.96 -11.00 12.40
C ALA A 130 -7.36 -11.09 13.06
N ASP A 131 -8.29 -10.23 12.67
CA ASP A 131 -9.68 -10.23 13.13
C ASP A 131 -10.60 -11.15 12.31
N GLY A 132 -10.06 -11.86 11.33
CA GLY A 132 -10.81 -12.77 10.45
C GLY A 132 -11.41 -12.09 9.20
N THR A 133 -11.16 -10.81 8.96
CA THR A 133 -11.63 -10.12 7.76
C THR A 133 -10.84 -10.54 6.53
N GLU A 134 -11.53 -11.04 5.51
CA GLU A 134 -10.93 -11.38 4.21
C GLU A 134 -10.71 -10.09 3.39
N MET A 135 -9.49 -9.90 2.85
CA MET A 135 -9.14 -8.76 1.99
C MET A 135 -8.33 -9.23 0.78
N ALA A 136 -8.99 -9.95 -0.12
CA ALA A 136 -8.36 -10.52 -1.30
C ALA A 136 -7.83 -9.48 -2.30
N PRO A 137 -8.58 -8.41 -2.70
CA PRO A 137 -8.04 -7.34 -3.54
C PRO A 137 -6.98 -6.53 -2.81
N ARG A 138 -5.92 -6.15 -3.56
CA ARG A 138 -4.78 -5.40 -3.02
C ARG A 138 -4.12 -4.53 -4.07
N ILE A 139 -3.30 -3.57 -3.62
CA ILE A 139 -2.26 -2.95 -4.44
C ILE A 139 -0.94 -3.63 -4.09
N ARG A 140 -0.32 -4.31 -5.05
CA ARG A 140 1.03 -4.89 -4.91
C ARG A 140 2.04 -3.86 -5.40
N VAL A 141 2.81 -3.29 -4.49
CA VAL A 141 3.83 -2.29 -4.83
C VAL A 141 5.03 -2.93 -5.53
N ARG A 142 5.76 -2.15 -6.31
CA ARG A 142 6.93 -2.61 -7.05
C ARG A 142 8.20 -2.47 -6.23
N ASP A 143 8.23 -1.45 -5.35
CA ASP A 143 9.33 -1.14 -4.45
C ASP A 143 8.78 -0.44 -3.20
N ARG A 144 9.53 -0.41 -2.10
CA ARG A 144 9.12 0.29 -0.87
C ARG A 144 9.03 1.80 -1.05
N SER A 145 9.81 2.38 -1.97
CA SER A 145 9.73 3.79 -2.35
C SER A 145 8.43 4.18 -3.09
N ASP A 146 7.68 3.20 -3.59
CA ASP A 146 6.33 3.43 -4.13
C ASP A 146 5.28 3.73 -3.04
N VAL A 147 5.67 3.59 -1.77
CA VAL A 147 4.85 3.93 -0.60
C VAL A 147 5.45 5.16 0.07
N VAL A 148 4.75 6.27 -0.03
CA VAL A 148 5.17 7.55 0.56
C VAL A 148 4.22 7.92 1.67
N CYS A 149 4.73 8.00 2.90
CA CYS A 149 4.02 8.51 4.07
C CYS A 149 4.50 9.92 4.38
N THR A 150 3.57 10.85 4.50
CA THR A 150 3.86 12.19 4.99
C THR A 150 3.65 12.20 6.50
N ALA A 151 4.66 12.62 7.25
CA ALA A 151 4.53 12.78 8.69
C ALA A 151 3.40 13.78 8.98
N HIS A 152 2.46 13.38 9.81
CA HIS A 152 1.41 14.29 10.25
C HIS A 152 1.94 15.01 11.49
N GLU A 153 2.34 16.28 11.31
CA GLU A 153 2.68 17.15 12.44
C GLU A 153 1.39 17.66 13.06
N HIS A 154 1.09 17.19 14.27
CA HIS A 154 0.03 17.78 15.08
C HIS A 154 0.53 19.09 15.68
N THR A 155 0.12 20.24 15.15
CA THR A 155 0.23 21.51 15.83
C THR A 155 -0.89 21.60 16.86
N PHE A 156 -0.56 21.35 18.09
CA PHE A 156 -1.51 21.56 19.18
C PHE A 156 -1.59 23.06 19.50
N GLY A 157 -2.80 23.54 19.77
CA GLY A 157 -3.01 24.87 20.34
C GLY A 157 -2.42 25.01 21.75
N GLU A 158 -2.50 26.19 22.33
CA GLU A 158 -2.05 26.41 23.70
C GLU A 158 -2.93 25.64 24.71
N TRP A 159 -2.36 25.32 25.87
CA TRP A 159 -3.10 24.73 26.96
C TRP A 159 -4.12 25.72 27.50
N VAL A 160 -5.36 25.30 27.62
CA VAL A 160 -6.45 26.08 28.20
C VAL A 160 -6.92 25.40 29.48
N VAL A 161 -6.90 26.12 30.59
CA VAL A 161 -7.45 25.66 31.86
C VAL A 161 -8.98 25.56 31.71
N THR A 162 -9.51 24.34 31.62
CA THR A 162 -10.95 24.11 31.53
C THR A 162 -11.62 23.94 32.91
N THR A 163 -10.82 23.54 33.89
CA THR A 163 -11.26 23.51 35.30
C THR A 163 -10.10 23.99 36.16
N ALA A 164 -10.30 25.07 36.89
CA ALA A 164 -9.28 25.58 37.82
C ALA A 164 -9.11 24.63 39.02
N PRO A 165 -7.89 24.38 39.48
CA PRO A 165 -7.66 23.56 40.67
C PRO A 165 -8.21 24.25 41.93
N THR A 166 -8.64 23.44 42.89
CA THR A 166 -9.04 23.90 44.23
C THR A 166 -8.13 23.26 45.28
N CYS A 167 -8.27 23.64 46.56
CA CYS A 167 -7.48 23.03 47.64
C CYS A 167 -7.77 21.53 47.84
N THR A 168 -8.83 20.99 47.24
CA THR A 168 -9.26 19.60 47.38
C THR A 168 -9.51 18.86 46.08
N GLN A 169 -9.37 19.53 44.91
CA GLN A 169 -9.58 18.91 43.60
C GLN A 169 -8.54 19.43 42.60
N ASP A 170 -8.05 18.52 41.80
CA ASP A 170 -7.13 18.82 40.68
C ASP A 170 -7.84 19.64 39.60
N GLY A 171 -7.06 20.50 38.93
CA GLY A 171 -7.51 21.19 37.72
C GLY A 171 -7.41 20.34 36.47
N LEU A 172 -8.08 20.77 35.42
CA LEU A 172 -7.98 20.15 34.09
C LEU A 172 -7.56 21.20 33.07
N GLU A 173 -6.53 20.89 32.30
CA GLU A 173 -6.13 21.66 31.13
C GLU A 173 -6.34 20.82 29.87
N THR A 174 -6.80 21.45 28.81
CA THR A 174 -6.98 20.82 27.50
C THR A 174 -6.33 21.67 26.40
N ARG A 175 -5.92 21.00 25.34
CA ARG A 175 -5.47 21.65 24.09
C ARG A 175 -6.08 20.92 22.89
N THR A 176 -6.39 21.62 21.83
CA THR A 176 -6.90 21.10 20.55
C THR A 176 -5.84 21.25 19.46
#